data_817e46f54b343db98a258284b6994ef6
#
_entry.id   817e46f54b343db98a258284b6994ef6
#
_cell.length_a   1.000
_cell.length_b   1.000
_cell.length_c   1.000
_cell.angle_alpha   90.00
_cell.angle_beta   90.00
_cell.angle_gamma   90.00
#
_symmetry.space_group_name_H-M   'P 1'
#
loop_
_entity.id
_entity.type
_entity.pdbx_description
1 polymer ?
#
loop_
_entity_poly.entity_id
_entity_poly.type
_entity_poly.pdbx_seq_one_letter_code
_entity_poly.pdbx_strand_id
1 'polypeptide(L)'
;FMEDSTGLGILTGILCETNEYTIYPVVNAQNLVLANYPGMAEENDAKMQEVYSQSLRGVFRDIVWPSVSSVYEKNNLGLTCMLAPQFDYKDKNEPKDNDLEYYLKLINEEKGEAGLSGYQVSDTMIKEKMKADNKYIQKQIPGYQFASFYQGELSEKELADALNESSLKS
;
A
#
# COMPACT_ATOMS: atom_id res chain seq x y z
N PHE A 1 -5.95 -9.65 -39.69
CA PHE A 1 -7.03 -10.17 -38.83
C PHE A 1 -6.66 -10.13 -37.34
N MET A 2 -5.40 -10.00 -37.01
CA MET A 2 -4.90 -9.91 -35.61
C MET A 2 -4.19 -8.60 -35.31
N GLU A 3 -4.30 -7.60 -36.16
CA GLU A 3 -3.63 -6.31 -35.99
C GLU A 3 -4.47 -5.26 -35.24
N ASP A 4 -5.71 -5.60 -34.92
CA ASP A 4 -6.64 -4.74 -34.22
C ASP A 4 -7.26 -5.42 -32.97
N SER A 5 -7.90 -4.65 -32.14
CA SER A 5 -8.60 -5.12 -30.94
C SER A 5 -9.75 -6.10 -31.23
N THR A 6 -10.29 -6.11 -32.43
CA THR A 6 -11.37 -7.00 -32.86
C THR A 6 -10.88 -8.45 -32.95
N GLY A 7 -9.68 -8.67 -33.51
CA GLY A 7 -9.08 -10.01 -33.58
C GLY A 7 -8.83 -10.60 -32.18
N LEU A 8 -8.41 -9.79 -31.23
CA LEU A 8 -8.22 -10.23 -29.85
C LEU A 8 -9.55 -10.61 -29.19
N GLY A 9 -10.62 -9.82 -29.42
CA GLY A 9 -11.95 -10.12 -28.90
C GLY A 9 -12.52 -11.46 -29.44
N ILE A 10 -12.34 -11.74 -30.72
CA ILE A 10 -12.75 -13.01 -31.33
C ILE A 10 -11.97 -14.18 -30.74
N LEU A 11 -10.64 -14.05 -30.60
CA LEU A 11 -9.80 -15.08 -30.01
C LEU A 11 -10.22 -15.38 -28.57
N THR A 12 -10.48 -14.33 -27.79
CA THR A 12 -10.95 -14.47 -26.41
C THR A 12 -12.30 -15.16 -26.34
N GLY A 13 -13.24 -14.80 -27.22
CA GLY A 13 -14.55 -15.46 -27.32
C GLY A 13 -14.41 -16.96 -27.61
N ILE A 14 -13.55 -17.37 -28.55
CA ILE A 14 -13.29 -18.77 -28.85
C ILE A 14 -12.68 -19.50 -27.63
N LEU A 15 -11.72 -18.89 -26.94
CA LEU A 15 -11.10 -19.46 -25.74
C LEU A 15 -12.09 -19.63 -24.59
N CYS A 16 -13.01 -18.69 -24.40
CA CYS A 16 -14.05 -18.78 -23.38
C CYS A 16 -15.07 -19.88 -23.64
N GLU A 17 -15.36 -20.18 -24.91
CA GLU A 17 -16.24 -21.29 -25.31
C GLU A 17 -15.58 -22.68 -25.13
N THR A 18 -14.24 -22.74 -25.17
CA THR A 18 -13.49 -24.01 -25.05
C THR A 18 -13.00 -24.31 -23.63
N ASN A 19 -13.00 -23.33 -22.72
CA ASN A 19 -12.52 -23.46 -21.35
C ASN A 19 -13.52 -22.88 -20.38
N GLU A 20 -13.58 -23.41 -19.16
CA GLU A 20 -14.45 -22.88 -18.08
C GLU A 20 -14.11 -21.44 -17.72
N TYR A 21 -12.84 -21.06 -17.83
CA TYR A 21 -12.38 -19.67 -17.67
C TYR A 21 -11.11 -19.43 -18.48
N THR A 22 -10.96 -18.20 -18.92
CA THR A 22 -9.77 -17.75 -19.65
C THR A 22 -9.26 -16.45 -19.01
N ILE A 23 -7.99 -16.44 -18.66
CA ILE A 23 -7.29 -15.25 -18.16
C ILE A 23 -6.22 -14.87 -19.18
N TYR A 24 -6.26 -13.63 -19.65
CA TYR A 24 -5.22 -13.06 -20.51
C TYR A 24 -4.88 -11.63 -20.09
N PRO A 25 -3.62 -11.21 -20.21
CA PRO A 25 -3.24 -9.84 -19.86
C PRO A 25 -3.70 -8.86 -20.95
N VAL A 26 -4.49 -7.88 -20.57
CA VAL A 26 -4.84 -6.74 -21.45
C VAL A 26 -3.66 -5.78 -21.57
N VAL A 27 -2.95 -5.62 -20.47
CA VAL A 27 -1.67 -4.89 -20.39
C VAL A 27 -0.67 -5.85 -19.77
N ASN A 28 0.47 -6.05 -20.44
CA ASN A 28 1.54 -6.90 -19.90
C ASN A 28 2.34 -6.15 -18.84
N ALA A 29 1.65 -5.78 -17.75
CA ALA A 29 2.22 -5.12 -16.61
C ALA A 29 1.80 -5.86 -15.33
N GLN A 30 2.75 -6.00 -14.42
CA GLN A 30 2.53 -6.61 -13.11
C GLN A 30 3.00 -5.63 -12.04
N ASN A 31 2.28 -5.55 -10.94
CA ASN A 31 2.59 -4.68 -9.83
C ASN A 31 2.57 -5.44 -8.51
N LEU A 32 3.61 -5.28 -7.70
CA LEU A 32 3.65 -5.75 -6.33
C LEU A 32 3.07 -4.66 -5.43
N VAL A 33 1.98 -4.97 -4.75
CA VAL A 33 1.34 -4.03 -3.83
C VAL A 33 1.61 -4.48 -2.39
N LEU A 34 2.26 -3.63 -1.60
CA LEU A 34 2.44 -3.82 -0.17
C LEU A 34 1.36 -3.05 0.58
N ALA A 35 0.36 -3.75 1.07
CA ALA A 35 -0.69 -3.16 1.91
C ALA A 35 -0.15 -2.85 3.31
N ASN A 36 -0.66 -1.76 3.92
CA ASN A 36 -0.36 -1.36 5.30
C ASN A 36 1.15 -1.16 5.61
N TYR A 37 1.86 -0.66 4.62
CA TYR A 37 3.30 -0.37 4.67
C TYR A 37 3.61 0.76 5.65
N PRO A 38 4.69 0.71 6.38
CA PRO A 38 5.55 -0.43 6.71
C PRO A 38 5.11 -1.11 8.02
N GLY A 39 3.91 -0.83 8.53
CA GLY A 39 3.48 -1.23 9.86
C GLY A 39 4.20 -0.40 10.93
N MET A 40 3.99 0.93 10.91
CA MET A 40 4.61 1.86 11.86
C MET A 40 4.11 1.70 13.30
N ALA A 41 2.98 1.02 13.51
CA ALA A 41 2.49 0.70 14.84
C ALA A 41 3.48 -0.24 15.54
N GLU A 42 3.92 0.11 16.74
CA GLU A 42 4.90 -0.66 17.53
C GLU A 42 4.30 -1.92 18.19
N GLU A 43 3.18 -2.41 17.66
CA GLU A 43 2.40 -3.51 18.25
C GLU A 43 3.21 -4.76 18.55
N ASN A 44 4.29 -5.00 17.82
CA ASN A 44 5.12 -6.20 17.95
C ASN A 44 6.60 -5.90 18.27
N ASP A 45 6.96 -4.70 18.68
CA ASP A 45 8.36 -4.36 18.90
C ASP A 45 9.00 -5.24 19.98
N ALA A 46 8.30 -5.53 21.07
CA ALA A 46 8.78 -6.42 22.13
C ALA A 46 9.05 -7.84 21.59
N LYS A 47 8.17 -8.36 20.74
CA LYS A 47 8.35 -9.68 20.11
C LYS A 47 9.46 -9.69 19.09
N MET A 48 9.66 -8.60 18.35
CA MET A 48 10.78 -8.45 17.43
C MET A 48 12.10 -8.44 18.20
N GLN A 49 12.17 -7.75 19.32
CA GLN A 49 13.35 -7.78 20.21
C GLN A 49 13.63 -9.18 20.75
N GLU A 50 12.61 -9.91 21.16
CA GLU A 50 12.75 -11.28 21.67
C GLU A 50 13.28 -12.25 20.61
N VAL A 51 12.72 -12.21 19.40
CA VAL A 51 12.99 -13.20 18.34
C VAL A 51 14.23 -12.83 17.52
N TYR A 52 14.41 -11.56 17.18
CA TYR A 52 15.44 -11.08 16.26
C TYR A 52 16.51 -10.22 16.94
N SER A 53 16.38 -9.91 18.22
CA SER A 53 17.24 -8.96 18.94
C SER A 53 17.35 -7.58 18.26
N GLN A 54 16.30 -7.19 17.54
CA GLN A 54 16.21 -5.94 16.77
C GLN A 54 14.84 -5.29 16.95
N SER A 55 14.79 -3.97 16.75
CA SER A 55 13.51 -3.26 16.65
C SER A 55 12.75 -3.65 15.38
N LEU A 56 11.44 -3.41 15.33
CA LEU A 56 10.63 -3.59 14.13
C LEU A 56 11.25 -2.89 12.91
N ARG A 57 11.74 -1.68 13.08
CA ARG A 57 12.44 -0.93 12.01
C ARG A 57 13.72 -1.63 11.55
N GLY A 58 14.50 -2.21 12.47
CA GLY A 58 15.70 -2.99 12.14
C GLY A 58 15.35 -4.22 11.31
N VAL A 59 14.37 -5.01 11.76
CA VAL A 59 13.88 -6.19 11.04
C VAL A 59 13.35 -5.80 9.66
N PHE A 60 12.59 -4.71 9.57
CA PHE A 60 12.08 -4.23 8.29
C PHE A 60 13.23 -3.88 7.34
N ARG A 61 14.19 -3.07 7.78
CA ARG A 61 15.34 -2.64 6.96
C ARG A 61 16.23 -3.79 6.52
N ASP A 62 16.53 -4.72 7.42
CA ASP A 62 17.60 -5.72 7.22
C ASP A 62 17.08 -7.04 6.63
N ILE A 63 15.79 -7.33 6.78
CA ILE A 63 15.18 -8.60 6.36
C ILE A 63 14.04 -8.38 5.37
N VAL A 64 13.02 -7.59 5.75
CA VAL A 64 11.80 -7.47 4.96
C VAL A 64 12.04 -6.72 3.66
N TRP A 65 12.62 -5.52 3.74
CA TRP A 65 12.82 -4.67 2.58
C TRP A 65 13.74 -5.28 1.51
N PRO A 66 14.90 -5.85 1.84
CA PRO A 66 15.75 -6.53 0.85
C PRO A 66 15.05 -7.73 0.18
N SER A 67 14.19 -8.44 0.93
CA SER A 67 13.41 -9.54 0.37
C SER A 67 12.38 -9.04 -0.64
N VAL A 68 11.70 -7.95 -0.34
CA VAL A 68 10.73 -7.30 -1.22
C VAL A 68 11.43 -6.77 -2.48
N SER A 69 12.54 -6.01 -2.33
CA SER A 69 13.33 -5.50 -3.47
C SER A 69 13.77 -6.63 -4.39
N SER A 70 14.28 -7.73 -3.81
CA SER A 70 14.69 -8.89 -4.60
C SER A 70 13.55 -9.53 -5.41
N VAL A 71 12.33 -9.54 -4.87
CA VAL A 71 11.17 -10.11 -5.59
C VAL A 71 10.76 -9.23 -6.76
N TYR A 72 10.58 -7.92 -6.52
CA TYR A 72 10.09 -7.04 -7.57
C TYR A 72 11.14 -6.84 -8.69
N GLU A 73 12.43 -6.70 -8.35
CA GLU A 73 13.50 -6.58 -9.34
C GLU A 73 13.63 -7.82 -10.22
N LYS A 74 13.73 -9.01 -9.61
CA LYS A 74 13.88 -10.28 -10.34
C LYS A 74 12.75 -10.56 -11.32
N ASN A 75 11.55 -10.08 -11.00
CA ASN A 75 10.37 -10.33 -11.81
C ASN A 75 9.96 -9.11 -12.66
N ASN A 76 10.76 -8.03 -12.62
CA ASN A 76 10.48 -6.77 -13.34
C ASN A 76 9.07 -6.24 -13.08
N LEU A 77 8.68 -6.20 -11.79
CA LEU A 77 7.37 -5.74 -11.34
C LEU A 77 7.39 -4.22 -11.11
N GLY A 78 6.21 -3.58 -11.18
CA GLY A 78 6.02 -2.30 -10.52
C GLY A 78 5.96 -2.48 -8.99
N LEU A 79 6.20 -1.44 -8.21
CA LEU A 79 6.08 -1.45 -6.76
C LEU A 79 5.15 -0.34 -6.30
N THR A 80 4.11 -0.70 -5.53
CA THR A 80 3.23 0.26 -4.87
C THR A 80 3.13 -0.07 -3.38
N CYS A 81 3.42 0.89 -2.53
CA CYS A 81 3.35 0.73 -1.08
C CYS A 81 2.20 1.56 -0.51
N MET A 82 1.19 0.90 0.05
CA MET A 82 0.03 1.54 0.67
C MET A 82 0.35 1.88 2.12
N LEU A 83 0.62 3.15 2.38
CA LEU A 83 1.07 3.66 3.66
C LEU A 83 -0.06 3.64 4.71
N ALA A 84 0.20 3.06 5.85
CA ALA A 84 -0.63 3.15 7.06
C ALA A 84 0.21 3.76 8.20
N PRO A 85 0.14 5.08 8.42
CA PRO A 85 0.95 5.73 9.47
C PRO A 85 0.67 5.17 10.86
N GLN A 86 -0.60 4.87 11.16
CA GLN A 86 -1.04 4.27 12.39
C GLN A 86 -2.31 3.45 12.16
N PHE A 87 -2.45 2.32 12.85
CA PHE A 87 -3.66 1.50 12.77
C PHE A 87 -4.74 1.96 13.73
N ASP A 88 -4.35 2.42 14.92
CA ASP A 88 -5.25 2.92 15.94
C ASP A 88 -4.66 4.12 16.70
N TYR A 89 -5.24 5.30 16.52
CA TYR A 89 -4.85 6.52 17.23
C TYR A 89 -5.31 6.57 18.68
N LYS A 90 -6.08 5.61 19.16
CA LYS A 90 -6.40 5.43 20.59
C LYS A 90 -5.28 4.71 21.34
N ASP A 91 -4.42 4.02 20.61
CA ASP A 91 -3.23 3.41 21.17
C ASP A 91 -2.21 4.50 21.58
N LYS A 92 -1.44 4.22 22.64
CA LYS A 92 -0.46 5.17 23.16
C LYS A 92 0.80 5.30 22.31
N ASN A 93 0.96 4.39 21.34
CA ASN A 93 2.10 4.37 20.44
C ASN A 93 1.84 5.33 19.27
N GLU A 94 2.38 6.53 19.34
CA GLU A 94 2.33 7.47 18.23
C GLU A 94 3.42 7.14 17.21
N PRO A 95 3.16 7.36 15.88
CA PRO A 95 4.19 7.25 14.87
C PRO A 95 5.37 8.16 15.19
N LYS A 96 6.60 7.64 15.04
CA LYS A 96 7.81 8.44 15.25
C LYS A 96 7.99 9.44 14.12
N ASP A 97 8.25 10.70 14.49
CA ASP A 97 8.30 11.83 13.54
C ASP A 97 9.23 11.60 12.31
N ASN A 98 10.33 10.87 12.47
CA ASN A 98 11.31 10.66 11.39
C ASN A 98 11.08 9.41 10.55
N ASP A 99 10.08 8.59 10.88
CA ASP A 99 9.92 7.30 10.19
C ASP A 99 9.27 7.46 8.81
N LEU A 100 8.36 8.41 8.63
CA LEU A 100 7.69 8.64 7.36
C LEU A 100 8.66 9.00 6.23
N GLU A 101 9.58 9.94 6.49
CA GLU A 101 10.60 10.34 5.50
C GLU A 101 11.49 9.16 5.11
N TYR A 102 11.92 8.37 6.10
CA TYR A 102 12.74 7.18 5.87
C TYR A 102 12.02 6.17 4.97
N TYR A 103 10.77 5.85 5.26
CA TYR A 103 10.02 4.86 4.50
C TYR A 103 9.64 5.33 3.10
N LEU A 104 9.32 6.61 2.92
CA LEU A 104 9.11 7.19 1.59
C LEU A 104 10.40 7.24 0.78
N LYS A 105 11.54 7.49 1.43
CA LYS A 105 12.85 7.43 0.76
C LYS A 105 13.13 6.05 0.20
N LEU A 106 12.86 4.97 0.96
CA LEU A 106 13.03 3.60 0.47
C LEU A 106 12.19 3.33 -0.79
N ILE A 107 10.92 3.76 -0.80
CA ILE A 107 10.04 3.61 -1.96
C ILE A 107 10.60 4.37 -3.17
N ASN A 108 11.05 5.62 -2.96
CA ASN A 108 11.58 6.45 -4.03
C ASN A 108 12.90 5.91 -4.62
N GLU A 109 13.78 5.35 -3.80
CA GLU A 109 15.03 4.71 -4.25
C GLU A 109 14.74 3.56 -5.21
N GLU A 110 13.66 2.84 -4.98
CA GLU A 110 13.19 1.74 -5.83
C GLU A 110 12.26 2.19 -6.97
N LYS A 111 12.07 3.50 -7.16
CA LYS A 111 11.12 4.07 -8.15
C LYS A 111 9.68 3.55 -7.98
N GLY A 112 9.32 3.19 -6.77
CA GLY A 112 7.99 2.75 -6.40
C GLY A 112 7.02 3.92 -6.23
N GLU A 113 5.74 3.59 -6.12
CA GLU A 113 4.65 4.52 -5.83
C GLU A 113 4.21 4.38 -4.37
N ALA A 114 3.97 5.50 -3.71
CA ALA A 114 3.34 5.52 -2.39
C ALA A 114 1.85 5.82 -2.52
N GLY A 115 1.03 4.93 -1.99
CA GLY A 115 -0.41 5.13 -1.80
C GLY A 115 -0.77 5.30 -0.33
N LEU A 116 -2.04 5.50 -0.03
CA LEU A 116 -2.57 5.60 1.33
C LEU A 116 -3.49 4.42 1.63
N SER A 117 -3.35 3.83 2.82
CA SER A 117 -4.20 2.72 3.28
C SER A 117 -5.33 3.22 4.18
N GLY A 118 -6.55 2.77 3.90
CA GLY A 118 -7.72 2.94 4.77
C GLY A 118 -7.86 1.87 5.86
N TYR A 119 -6.88 0.98 6.02
CA TYR A 119 -6.93 -0.07 7.04
C TYR A 119 -6.95 0.50 8.46
N GLN A 120 -7.78 -0.07 9.31
CA GLN A 120 -7.87 0.26 10.73
C GLN A 120 -8.15 -0.99 11.57
N VAL A 121 -7.77 -0.98 12.84
CA VAL A 121 -7.91 -2.10 13.78
C VAL A 121 -9.00 -1.84 14.82
N SER A 122 -9.36 -0.57 15.03
CA SER A 122 -10.30 -0.16 16.08
C SER A 122 -11.67 0.27 15.54
N ASP A 123 -12.65 0.36 16.46
CA ASP A 123 -13.98 0.95 16.22
C ASP A 123 -13.94 2.49 15.99
N THR A 124 -12.78 3.08 15.75
CA THR A 124 -12.66 4.51 15.41
C THR A 124 -13.27 4.72 14.02
N MET A 125 -14.09 5.76 13.88
CA MET A 125 -14.65 6.09 12.57
C MET A 125 -13.51 6.38 11.58
N ILE A 126 -13.58 5.78 10.40
CA ILE A 126 -12.56 5.92 9.35
C ILE A 126 -12.26 7.39 9.04
N LYS A 127 -13.26 8.25 9.08
CA LYS A 127 -13.12 9.69 8.90
C LYS A 127 -12.15 10.33 9.90
N GLU A 128 -12.22 9.95 11.18
CA GLU A 128 -11.33 10.46 12.23
C GLU A 128 -9.91 9.95 12.04
N LYS A 129 -9.77 8.67 11.67
CA LYS A 129 -8.47 8.08 11.35
C LYS A 129 -7.81 8.77 10.16
N MET A 130 -8.52 8.94 9.05
CA MET A 130 -7.98 9.60 7.85
C MET A 130 -7.61 11.06 8.11
N LYS A 131 -8.37 11.76 8.93
CA LYS A 131 -8.03 13.11 9.35
C LYS A 131 -6.75 13.16 10.21
N ALA A 132 -6.56 12.18 11.08
CA ALA A 132 -5.34 12.06 11.89
C ALA A 132 -4.13 11.68 11.01
N ASP A 133 -4.28 10.72 10.08
CA ASP A 133 -3.27 10.36 9.09
C ASP A 133 -2.87 11.57 8.24
N ASN A 134 -3.83 12.32 7.73
CA ASN A 134 -3.58 13.52 6.95
C ASN A 134 -2.82 14.58 7.77
N LYS A 135 -3.24 14.84 9.00
CA LYS A 135 -2.56 15.77 9.90
C LYS A 135 -1.10 15.35 10.14
N TYR A 136 -0.85 14.07 10.37
CA TYR A 136 0.49 13.53 10.57
C TYR A 136 1.35 13.71 9.31
N ILE A 137 0.83 13.28 8.14
CA ILE A 137 1.53 13.38 6.86
C ILE A 137 1.87 14.82 6.52
N GLN A 138 0.90 15.74 6.63
CA GLN A 138 1.12 17.16 6.31
C GLN A 138 2.07 17.85 7.30
N LYS A 139 2.19 17.36 8.53
CA LYS A 139 3.19 17.84 9.50
C LYS A 139 4.60 17.44 9.06
N GLN A 140 4.77 16.22 8.56
CA GLN A 140 6.07 15.68 8.17
C GLN A 140 6.50 16.16 6.77
N ILE A 141 5.58 16.13 5.83
CA ILE A 141 5.83 16.47 4.42
C ILE A 141 4.72 17.39 3.91
N PRO A 142 4.82 18.70 4.15
CA PRO A 142 3.80 19.65 3.74
C PRO A 142 3.52 19.61 2.23
N GLY A 143 2.24 19.53 1.86
CA GLY A 143 1.80 19.54 0.46
C GLY A 143 1.94 18.18 -0.27
N TYR A 144 2.38 17.12 0.41
CA TYR A 144 2.43 15.79 -0.22
C TYR A 144 1.03 15.24 -0.47
N GLN A 145 0.83 14.67 -1.67
CA GLN A 145 -0.43 14.05 -2.07
C GLN A 145 -0.18 12.66 -2.64
N PHE A 146 -1.00 11.70 -2.22
CA PHE A 146 -0.95 10.33 -2.74
C PHE A 146 -1.79 10.20 -4.01
N ALA A 147 -1.38 9.30 -4.92
CA ALA A 147 -2.09 9.02 -6.17
C ALA A 147 -3.00 7.81 -6.07
N SER A 148 -2.79 6.93 -5.08
CA SER A 148 -3.53 5.67 -4.93
C SER A 148 -4.02 5.48 -3.50
N PHE A 149 -5.12 4.70 -3.36
CA PHE A 149 -5.76 4.41 -2.08
C PHE A 149 -6.13 2.92 -1.99
N TYR A 150 -5.78 2.28 -0.91
CA TYR A 150 -6.20 0.92 -0.60
C TYR A 150 -7.42 0.93 0.32
N GLN A 151 -8.56 0.51 -0.22
CA GLN A 151 -9.84 0.52 0.47
C GLN A 151 -9.92 -0.45 1.65
N GLY A 152 -9.27 -1.63 1.55
CA GLY A 152 -9.44 -2.68 2.54
C GLY A 152 -10.89 -3.17 2.61
N GLU A 153 -11.43 -3.24 3.81
CA GLU A 153 -12.79 -3.72 4.10
C GLU A 153 -13.83 -2.58 4.25
N LEU A 154 -13.51 -1.35 3.83
CA LEU A 154 -14.40 -0.21 3.95
C LEU A 154 -15.65 -0.37 3.07
N SER A 155 -16.82 -0.03 3.63
CA SER A 155 -18.04 0.14 2.87
C SER A 155 -17.97 1.36 1.93
N GLU A 156 -18.85 1.46 0.95
CA GLU A 156 -18.90 2.60 0.01
C GLU A 156 -19.02 3.95 0.72
N LYS A 157 -19.82 4.02 1.79
CA LYS A 157 -19.99 5.25 2.58
C LYS A 157 -18.69 5.62 3.32
N GLU A 158 -18.06 4.65 3.96
CA GLU A 158 -16.78 4.84 4.66
C GLU A 158 -15.68 5.22 3.68
N LEU A 159 -15.68 4.64 2.48
CA LEU A 159 -14.76 5.01 1.41
C LEU A 159 -14.93 6.48 1.02
N ALA A 160 -16.17 6.94 0.81
CA ALA A 160 -16.43 8.35 0.49
C ALA A 160 -15.96 9.28 1.63
N ASP A 161 -16.22 8.92 2.88
CA ASP A 161 -15.75 9.68 4.05
C ASP A 161 -14.22 9.69 4.14
N ALA A 162 -13.56 8.57 3.86
CA ALA A 162 -12.10 8.47 3.86
C ALA A 162 -11.46 9.33 2.77
N LEU A 163 -11.98 9.28 1.55
CA LEU A 163 -11.46 10.04 0.42
C LEU A 163 -11.57 11.56 0.63
N ASN A 164 -12.65 12.03 1.25
CA ASN A 164 -12.85 13.45 1.53
C ASN A 164 -11.87 14.03 2.58
N GLU A 165 -11.35 13.21 3.47
CA GLU A 165 -10.43 13.63 4.53
C GLU A 165 -8.95 13.30 4.24
N SER A 166 -8.69 12.60 3.14
CA SER A 166 -7.35 12.12 2.80
C SER A 166 -6.48 13.13 2.05
N SER A 167 -5.17 12.88 1.98
CA SER A 167 -4.20 13.62 1.20
C SER A 167 -4.10 13.10 -0.25
N LEU A 168 -5.19 12.66 -0.84
CA LEU A 168 -5.21 12.19 -2.21
C LEU A 168 -5.30 13.34 -3.22
N LYS A 169 -4.74 13.12 -4.40
CA LYS A 169 -4.95 14.00 -5.55
C LYS A 169 -6.41 13.90 -5.99
N SER A 170 -7.09 15.01 -6.06
CA SER A 170 -8.43 15.14 -6.67
C SER A 170 -8.34 15.11 -8.19
#